data_34fb7a94bc95382e23bfaa541ee049f7
#
_entry.id   34fb7a94bc95382e23bfaa541ee049f7
#
_cell.length_a   1.000
_cell.length_b   1.000
_cell.length_c   1.000
_cell.angle_alpha   90.00
_cell.angle_beta   90.00
_cell.angle_gamma   90.00
#
_symmetry.space_group_name_H-M   'P 1'
#
loop_
_entity.id
_entity.type
_entity.pdbx_description
1 polymer ?
#
loop_
_entity_poly.entity_id
_entity_poly.type
_entity_poly.pdbx_seq_one_letter_code
_entity_poly.pdbx_strand_id
1 'polypeptide(L)'
;MMPQPATRFAGPPATLAEGWSLERLTRPSRLHGANGLRTGKDGRIYVAQVAGSQISAIDPDTADIETISAMGGNIVGPDDLVFDDVGNLYCTEITENRVSVTSPNGAYKILQGDMPVANPITFHQGHLIAGECRMGARIMELDRNGGAPRVILDNVPMTNAFEVGPDGKLYFPVMGLNEIWRIDLAGGEPEVVAKNLGVPDSLKFHPDGYIVSTQVHSGQVLKVDPRTGQQSVLADIGPGLDNVTFIGSRIFVSHITGSVHEVLAGGLAKPLVEQGLQWPIGLALGTSGELFVADGGFTYLLAPGGELELVGMLFSPGFPGWVRDVASCGAGEWIVTTANGDVARWNPAAQESEMLATGYDRLMGLDQTTDGTIVFAEMPNGRVLALKNGNVTELVRGLDQPVGVVIAPDGTVYVSESGAGRVVKLAGGKALTVIDGLNRPEGITVYGDRLYT
;
A
#
# COMPACT_ATOMS: atom_id res chain seq x y z
N MET A 1 9.99 -23.94 -19.17
CA MET A 1 9.45 -23.54 -17.86
C MET A 1 10.07 -22.18 -17.58
N MET A 2 9.31 -21.08 -17.70
CA MET A 2 9.84 -19.75 -17.38
C MET A 2 10.22 -19.71 -15.90
N PRO A 3 11.35 -19.08 -15.51
CA PRO A 3 11.67 -18.91 -14.11
C PRO A 3 10.53 -18.17 -13.43
N GLN A 4 9.99 -18.73 -12.36
CA GLN A 4 8.98 -18.04 -11.56
C GLN A 4 9.63 -16.77 -11.01
N PRO A 5 8.96 -15.58 -11.10
CA PRO A 5 9.51 -14.37 -10.55
C PRO A 5 9.74 -14.57 -9.04
N ALA A 6 10.90 -14.08 -8.55
CA ALA A 6 11.17 -14.05 -7.13
C ALA A 6 10.07 -13.23 -6.43
N THR A 7 9.30 -13.88 -5.58
CA THR A 7 8.28 -13.22 -4.76
C THR A 7 8.70 -13.36 -3.29
N ARG A 8 8.43 -12.36 -2.45
CA ARG A 8 8.72 -12.44 -1.01
C ARG A 8 7.93 -13.57 -0.32
N PHE A 9 6.92 -14.10 -0.97
CA PHE A 9 6.15 -15.26 -0.52
C PHE A 9 6.67 -16.58 -1.10
N ALA A 10 7.78 -16.58 -1.85
CA ALA A 10 8.43 -17.79 -2.31
C ALA A 10 9.11 -18.46 -1.11
N GLY A 11 8.52 -19.54 -0.65
CA GLY A 11 9.07 -20.44 0.35
C GLY A 11 9.40 -21.80 -0.26
N PRO A 12 9.97 -22.73 0.52
CA PRO A 12 10.09 -24.11 0.11
C PRO A 12 8.68 -24.68 -0.18
N PRO A 13 8.57 -25.69 -1.08
CA PRO A 13 7.30 -26.34 -1.32
C PRO A 13 6.66 -26.82 0.00
N ALA A 14 5.37 -26.59 0.15
CA ALA A 14 4.64 -27.03 1.33
C ALA A 14 4.64 -28.56 1.40
N THR A 15 4.89 -29.10 2.60
CA THR A 15 4.72 -30.52 2.89
C THR A 15 3.28 -30.76 3.33
N LEU A 16 2.59 -31.63 2.61
CA LEU A 16 1.17 -31.94 2.91
C LEU A 16 1.05 -33.24 3.70
N ALA A 17 0.10 -33.29 4.60
CA ALA A 17 -0.33 -34.54 5.23
C ALA A 17 -1.07 -35.43 4.22
N GLU A 18 -1.11 -36.72 4.49
CA GLU A 18 -1.82 -37.68 3.63
C GLU A 18 -3.32 -37.33 3.50
N GLY A 19 -3.83 -37.36 2.28
CA GLY A 19 -5.22 -37.01 1.97
C GLY A 19 -5.49 -35.53 1.74
N TRP A 20 -4.47 -34.65 1.84
CA TRP A 20 -4.60 -33.22 1.56
C TRP A 20 -4.05 -32.86 0.19
N SER A 21 -4.66 -31.86 -0.45
CA SER A 21 -4.17 -31.21 -1.66
C SER A 21 -4.04 -29.71 -1.42
N LEU A 22 -3.07 -29.07 -2.05
CA LEU A 22 -2.87 -27.64 -2.02
C LEU A 22 -3.05 -27.06 -3.42
N GLU A 23 -3.98 -26.14 -3.55
CA GLU A 23 -4.22 -25.41 -4.78
C GLU A 23 -3.92 -23.94 -4.57
N ARG A 24 -3.20 -23.33 -5.49
CA ARG A 24 -2.99 -21.87 -5.49
C ARG A 24 -4.13 -21.20 -6.22
N LEU A 25 -4.92 -20.40 -5.53
CA LEU A 25 -6.08 -19.71 -6.10
C LEU A 25 -5.71 -18.39 -6.80
N THR A 26 -4.63 -17.70 -6.38
CA THR A 26 -4.20 -16.44 -6.98
C THR A 26 -2.87 -16.60 -7.73
N ARG A 27 -2.65 -15.75 -8.73
CA ARG A 27 -1.33 -15.63 -9.35
C ARG A 27 -0.33 -15.01 -8.35
N PRO A 28 0.96 -15.39 -8.41
CA PRO A 28 1.99 -14.73 -7.62
C PRO A 28 2.07 -13.26 -7.96
N SER A 29 2.17 -12.40 -6.94
CA SER A 29 2.44 -10.97 -7.14
C SER A 29 3.81 -10.78 -7.77
N ARG A 30 3.86 -9.99 -8.84
CA ARG A 30 5.11 -9.68 -9.55
C ARG A 30 5.79 -8.44 -8.99
N LEU A 31 4.98 -7.49 -8.47
CA LEU A 31 5.41 -6.29 -7.75
C LEU A 31 4.71 -6.27 -6.38
N HIS A 32 5.35 -5.69 -5.40
CA HIS A 32 4.83 -5.53 -4.04
C HIS A 32 4.58 -4.04 -3.76
N GLY A 33 3.51 -3.51 -4.32
CA GLY A 33 3.28 -2.09 -4.53
C GLY A 33 3.94 -1.62 -5.82
N ALA A 34 3.38 -0.58 -6.42
CA ALA A 34 4.02 0.13 -7.51
C ALA A 34 3.74 1.61 -7.28
N ASN A 35 4.73 2.28 -6.68
CA ASN A 35 4.71 3.69 -6.34
C ASN A 35 5.40 4.51 -7.44
N GLY A 36 6.54 5.12 -7.16
CA GLY A 36 7.26 5.94 -8.12
C GLY A 36 7.62 5.21 -9.41
N LEU A 37 7.41 5.85 -10.54
CA LEU A 37 7.81 5.38 -11.87
C LEU A 37 8.82 6.32 -12.51
N ARG A 38 9.88 5.75 -13.08
CA ARG A 38 10.86 6.52 -13.87
C ARG A 38 11.36 5.70 -15.05
N THR A 39 11.37 6.31 -16.23
CA THR A 39 12.00 5.71 -17.39
C THR A 39 13.53 5.86 -17.29
N GLY A 40 14.23 4.74 -17.33
CA GLY A 40 15.68 4.71 -17.37
C GLY A 40 16.26 5.03 -18.75
N LYS A 41 17.56 5.35 -18.80
CA LYS A 41 18.28 5.57 -20.08
C LYS A 41 18.34 4.32 -20.96
N ASP A 42 18.12 3.16 -20.38
CA ASP A 42 18.03 1.86 -21.05
C ASP A 42 16.64 1.55 -21.64
N GLY A 43 15.69 2.49 -21.51
CA GLY A 43 14.33 2.36 -22.04
C GLY A 43 13.40 1.52 -21.17
N ARG A 44 13.84 1.04 -20.00
CA ARG A 44 13.00 0.30 -19.04
C ARG A 44 12.29 1.23 -18.09
N ILE A 45 11.20 0.73 -17.50
CA ILE A 45 10.42 1.42 -16.46
C ILE A 45 10.93 0.95 -15.09
N TYR A 46 11.55 1.85 -14.34
CA TYR A 46 11.96 1.60 -12.97
C TYR A 46 10.81 1.90 -12.02
N VAL A 47 10.57 1.00 -11.10
CA VAL A 47 9.43 1.03 -10.16
C VAL A 47 9.96 1.00 -8.74
N ALA A 48 9.63 2.03 -7.96
CA ALA A 48 9.81 2.02 -6.51
C ALA A 48 8.63 1.28 -5.87
N GLN A 49 8.90 0.46 -4.84
CA GLN A 49 7.92 -0.39 -4.18
C GLN A 49 8.03 -0.22 -2.67
N VAL A 50 7.17 0.62 -2.09
CA VAL A 50 7.17 0.88 -0.64
C VAL A 50 6.92 -0.40 0.15
N ALA A 51 5.82 -1.10 -0.15
CA ALA A 51 5.44 -2.34 0.54
C ALA A 51 6.45 -3.48 0.33
N GLY A 52 7.09 -3.53 -0.84
CA GLY A 52 8.13 -4.50 -1.17
C GLY A 52 9.50 -4.17 -0.61
N SER A 53 9.73 -2.91 -0.23
CA SER A 53 11.07 -2.39 0.11
C SER A 53 12.10 -2.71 -0.98
N GLN A 54 11.75 -2.44 -2.24
CA GLN A 54 12.44 -2.97 -3.40
C GLN A 54 12.35 -1.99 -4.58
N ILE A 55 13.29 -2.07 -5.51
CA ILE A 55 13.24 -1.41 -6.82
C ILE A 55 13.33 -2.48 -7.89
N SER A 56 12.45 -2.41 -8.87
CA SER A 56 12.46 -3.28 -10.05
C SER A 56 12.52 -2.47 -11.33
N ALA A 57 13.03 -3.08 -12.41
CA ALA A 57 12.96 -2.53 -13.77
C ALA A 57 12.08 -3.45 -14.63
N ILE A 58 11.16 -2.87 -15.39
CA ILE A 58 10.20 -3.55 -16.26
C ILE A 58 10.55 -3.23 -17.71
N ASP A 59 10.66 -4.26 -18.52
CA ASP A 59 10.67 -4.08 -19.98
C ASP A 59 9.25 -3.73 -20.46
N PRO A 60 9.04 -2.58 -21.14
CA PRO A 60 7.71 -2.11 -21.51
C PRO A 60 7.03 -2.93 -22.60
N ASP A 61 7.75 -3.77 -23.33
CA ASP A 61 7.25 -4.54 -24.46
C ASP A 61 7.00 -6.01 -24.10
N THR A 62 7.87 -6.59 -23.26
CA THR A 62 7.77 -7.99 -22.83
C THR A 62 7.14 -8.15 -21.46
N ALA A 63 7.09 -7.08 -20.68
CA ALA A 63 6.71 -7.07 -19.27
C ALA A 63 7.65 -7.93 -18.39
N ASP A 64 8.88 -8.22 -18.83
CA ASP A 64 9.88 -8.87 -17.99
C ASP A 64 10.33 -7.93 -16.87
N ILE A 65 10.51 -8.49 -15.68
CA ILE A 65 10.88 -7.73 -14.48
C ILE A 65 12.23 -8.22 -13.96
N GLU A 66 13.15 -7.27 -13.79
CA GLU A 66 14.41 -7.48 -13.10
C GLU A 66 14.39 -6.76 -11.75
N THR A 67 14.84 -7.42 -10.68
CA THR A 67 15.05 -6.80 -9.38
C THR A 67 16.37 -6.02 -9.38
N ILE A 68 16.30 -4.71 -9.19
CA ILE A 68 17.46 -3.81 -9.13
C ILE A 68 17.97 -3.66 -7.71
N SER A 69 17.06 -3.49 -6.75
CA SER A 69 17.36 -3.49 -5.32
C SER A 69 16.38 -4.41 -4.62
N ALA A 70 16.89 -5.47 -4.01
CA ALA A 70 16.08 -6.47 -3.34
C ALA A 70 15.67 -6.04 -1.93
N MET A 71 14.55 -6.57 -1.44
CA MET A 71 14.14 -6.48 -0.04
C MET A 71 15.27 -7.00 0.87
N GLY A 72 15.52 -6.26 1.95
CA GLY A 72 16.64 -6.54 2.87
C GLY A 72 17.99 -5.95 2.41
N GLY A 73 18.01 -5.24 1.27
CA GLY A 73 19.15 -4.43 0.83
C GLY A 73 19.24 -3.08 1.56
N ASN A 74 20.07 -2.18 1.01
CA ASN A 74 20.31 -0.87 1.62
C ASN A 74 19.14 0.11 1.47
N ILE A 75 18.36 0.01 0.36
CA ILE A 75 17.21 0.87 0.08
C ILE A 75 16.00 0.26 0.79
N VAL A 76 15.34 1.06 1.62
CA VAL A 76 14.21 0.62 2.48
C VAL A 76 12.99 1.49 2.23
N GLY A 77 11.87 0.86 1.87
CA GLY A 77 10.59 1.54 1.61
C GLY A 77 10.69 2.68 0.60
N PRO A 78 11.26 2.45 -0.61
CA PRO A 78 11.39 3.50 -1.62
C PRO A 78 10.01 3.90 -2.15
N ASP A 79 9.76 5.22 -2.21
CA ASP A 79 8.51 5.76 -2.75
C ASP A 79 8.71 6.33 -4.15
N ASP A 80 9.63 7.27 -4.35
CA ASP A 80 9.97 7.80 -5.67
C ASP A 80 11.46 7.65 -5.96
N LEU A 81 11.84 7.76 -7.22
CA LEU A 81 13.21 7.58 -7.68
C LEU A 81 13.54 8.46 -8.89
N VAL A 82 14.83 8.82 -9.03
CA VAL A 82 15.31 9.56 -10.18
C VAL A 82 16.77 9.24 -10.47
N PHE A 83 17.16 9.32 -11.74
CA PHE A 83 18.55 9.23 -12.18
C PHE A 83 19.12 10.60 -12.50
N ASP A 84 20.39 10.83 -12.15
CA ASP A 84 21.13 11.98 -12.67
C ASP A 84 21.79 11.67 -14.03
N ASP A 85 22.53 12.67 -14.54
CA ASP A 85 23.17 12.58 -15.87
C ASP A 85 24.26 11.54 -15.95
N VAL A 86 24.88 11.16 -14.82
CA VAL A 86 25.94 10.17 -14.76
C VAL A 86 25.48 8.79 -14.31
N GLY A 87 24.16 8.64 -14.05
CA GLY A 87 23.51 7.37 -13.75
C GLY A 87 23.46 7.03 -12.26
N ASN A 88 23.68 7.99 -11.36
CA ASN A 88 23.37 7.77 -9.94
C ASN A 88 21.85 7.67 -9.78
N LEU A 89 21.42 6.68 -9.01
CA LEU A 89 20.03 6.46 -8.62
C LEU A 89 19.78 7.10 -7.27
N TYR A 90 18.93 8.10 -7.21
CA TYR A 90 18.44 8.72 -5.99
C TYR A 90 17.05 8.17 -5.66
N CYS A 91 16.83 7.86 -4.40
CA CYS A 91 15.54 7.33 -3.90
C CYS A 91 15.09 8.09 -2.68
N THR A 92 13.82 8.39 -2.62
CA THR A 92 13.15 8.77 -1.37
C THR A 92 12.75 7.48 -0.63
N GLU A 93 13.19 7.33 0.60
CA GLU A 93 12.88 6.19 1.46
C GLU A 93 11.86 6.65 2.51
N ILE A 94 10.58 6.60 2.14
CA ILE A 94 9.48 7.23 2.87
C ILE A 94 9.33 6.71 4.30
N THR A 95 9.54 5.40 4.51
CA THR A 95 9.45 4.77 5.85
C THR A 95 10.62 5.11 6.75
N GLU A 96 11.74 5.52 6.16
CA GLU A 96 12.99 5.87 6.86
C GLU A 96 13.19 7.39 7.00
N ASN A 97 12.29 8.20 6.44
CA ASN A 97 12.35 9.65 6.46
C ASN A 97 13.66 10.22 5.88
N ARG A 98 14.13 9.65 4.76
CA ARG A 98 15.44 10.00 4.18
C ARG A 98 15.46 9.95 2.65
N VAL A 99 16.50 10.54 2.09
CA VAL A 99 16.88 10.39 0.68
C VAL A 99 18.24 9.72 0.61
N SER A 100 18.34 8.70 -0.23
CA SER A 100 19.59 7.97 -0.49
C SER A 100 20.04 8.10 -1.94
N VAL A 101 21.31 7.74 -2.17
CA VAL A 101 21.88 7.63 -3.52
C VAL A 101 22.70 6.36 -3.65
N THR A 102 22.49 5.67 -4.77
CA THR A 102 23.30 4.53 -5.21
C THR A 102 24.01 4.89 -6.52
N SER A 103 25.32 4.85 -6.52
CA SER A 103 26.11 5.11 -7.72
C SER A 103 26.11 3.90 -8.68
N PRO A 104 26.48 4.07 -9.96
CA PRO A 104 26.49 2.97 -10.94
C PRO A 104 27.36 1.77 -10.56
N ASN A 105 28.38 1.97 -9.70
CA ASN A 105 29.22 0.90 -9.17
C ASN A 105 28.64 0.20 -7.91
N GLY A 106 27.40 0.57 -7.52
CA GLY A 106 26.72 -0.02 -6.37
C GLY A 106 27.03 0.61 -5.01
N ALA A 107 27.85 1.67 -4.95
CA ALA A 107 28.10 2.34 -3.67
C ALA A 107 26.87 3.13 -3.22
N TYR A 108 26.37 2.80 -2.03
CA TYR A 108 25.20 3.41 -1.41
C TYR A 108 25.60 4.39 -0.31
N LYS A 109 24.88 5.50 -0.21
CA LYS A 109 24.95 6.43 0.94
C LYS A 109 23.61 7.12 1.20
N ILE A 110 23.35 7.49 2.45
CA ILE A 110 22.28 8.41 2.81
C ILE A 110 22.76 9.82 2.44
N LEU A 111 21.95 10.51 1.64
CA LEU A 111 22.23 11.89 1.21
C LEU A 111 21.63 12.91 2.17
N GLN A 112 20.37 12.70 2.56
CA GLN A 112 19.61 13.56 3.48
C GLN A 112 18.83 12.67 4.46
N GLY A 113 19.06 12.84 5.78
CA GLY A 113 18.48 12.00 6.83
C GLY A 113 17.33 12.66 7.62
N ASP A 114 17.01 13.93 7.38
CA ASP A 114 15.91 14.67 8.04
C ASP A 114 14.90 15.13 7.00
N MET A 115 14.08 14.17 6.54
CA MET A 115 13.07 14.41 5.53
C MET A 115 11.81 13.58 5.81
N PRO A 116 11.00 13.99 6.82
CA PRO A 116 9.81 13.25 7.21
C PRO A 116 8.88 12.98 6.03
N VAL A 117 8.49 11.71 5.86
CA VAL A 117 7.63 11.27 4.75
C VAL A 117 8.23 11.69 3.40
N ALA A 118 9.54 11.45 3.22
CA ALA A 118 10.24 11.73 1.96
C ALA A 118 9.58 10.95 0.82
N ASN A 119 9.03 11.68 -0.17
CA ASN A 119 8.32 11.05 -1.27
C ASN A 119 8.73 11.64 -2.62
N PRO A 120 8.35 12.86 -3.01
CA PRO A 120 8.67 13.29 -4.37
C PRO A 120 10.16 13.58 -4.54
N ILE A 121 10.70 13.17 -5.70
CA ILE A 121 12.06 13.51 -6.10
C ILE A 121 12.16 13.72 -7.60
N THR A 122 12.91 14.74 -8.04
CA THR A 122 13.22 14.96 -9.45
C THR A 122 14.64 15.52 -9.62
N PHE A 123 15.19 15.32 -10.81
CA PHE A 123 16.49 15.84 -11.19
C PHE A 123 16.38 16.64 -12.49
N HIS A 124 16.87 17.87 -12.50
CA HIS A 124 16.82 18.75 -13.65
C HIS A 124 18.08 19.62 -13.72
N GLN A 125 18.86 19.51 -14.80
CA GLN A 125 20.03 20.36 -15.08
C GLN A 125 21.00 20.55 -13.90
N GLY A 126 21.26 19.47 -13.16
CA GLY A 126 22.16 19.49 -12.00
C GLY A 126 21.46 19.74 -10.66
N HIS A 127 20.20 20.19 -10.65
CA HIS A 127 19.39 20.41 -9.47
C HIS A 127 18.68 19.12 -9.06
N LEU A 128 18.94 18.65 -7.85
CA LEU A 128 18.22 17.52 -7.22
C LEU A 128 17.19 18.11 -6.26
N ILE A 129 15.92 17.92 -6.57
CA ILE A 129 14.81 18.49 -5.82
C ILE A 129 14.01 17.35 -5.19
N ALA A 130 13.72 17.44 -3.90
CA ALA A 130 12.92 16.47 -3.18
C ALA A 130 11.92 17.17 -2.25
N GLY A 131 10.86 16.46 -1.86
CA GLY A 131 9.79 16.99 -1.04
C GLY A 131 9.28 15.98 0.00
N GLU A 132 8.41 16.47 0.87
CA GLU A 132 7.74 15.71 1.93
C GLU A 132 6.27 15.50 1.57
N CYS A 133 5.72 14.28 1.72
CA CYS A 133 4.31 14.01 1.48
C CYS A 133 3.51 14.08 2.79
N ARG A 134 3.35 15.29 3.32
CA ARG A 134 2.61 15.57 4.58
C ARG A 134 2.01 16.97 4.59
N MET A 135 1.11 17.22 5.50
CA MET A 135 0.63 18.59 5.73
C MET A 135 1.78 19.45 6.29
N GLY A 136 1.93 20.66 5.77
CA GLY A 136 3.05 21.53 6.10
C GLY A 136 4.39 21.04 5.52
N ALA A 137 4.33 20.48 4.30
CA ALA A 137 5.48 19.90 3.61
C ALA A 137 6.50 20.94 3.18
N ARG A 138 7.77 20.53 3.13
CA ARG A 138 8.86 21.29 2.51
C ARG A 138 9.15 20.73 1.11
N ILE A 139 9.46 21.62 0.18
CA ILE A 139 10.11 21.31 -1.10
C ILE A 139 11.51 21.88 -1.05
N MET A 140 12.52 21.06 -1.30
CA MET A 140 13.92 21.41 -1.07
C MET A 140 14.79 21.02 -2.24
N GLU A 141 15.78 21.83 -2.56
CA GLU A 141 16.93 21.44 -3.37
C GLU A 141 17.98 20.82 -2.46
N LEU A 142 18.40 19.60 -2.77
CA LEU A 142 19.37 18.84 -2.00
C LEU A 142 20.79 19.07 -2.55
N ASP A 143 21.75 19.23 -1.65
CA ASP A 143 23.17 19.20 -2.02
C ASP A 143 23.60 17.75 -2.28
N ARG A 144 23.97 17.41 -3.52
CA ARG A 144 24.41 16.08 -3.93
C ARG A 144 25.69 15.61 -3.20
N ASN A 145 26.40 16.52 -2.53
CA ASN A 145 27.57 16.18 -1.72
C ASN A 145 27.20 15.92 -0.25
N GLY A 146 25.94 16.12 0.15
CA GLY A 146 25.43 15.88 1.50
C GLY A 146 25.51 17.10 2.42
N GLY A 147 25.61 18.32 1.86
CA GLY A 147 25.45 19.58 2.59
C GLY A 147 24.01 19.87 2.97
N ALA A 148 23.79 21.02 3.64
CA ALA A 148 22.44 21.42 4.04
C ALA A 148 21.55 21.71 2.82
N PRO A 149 20.29 21.23 2.81
CA PRO A 149 19.35 21.48 1.73
C PRO A 149 18.92 22.96 1.73
N ARG A 150 18.56 23.47 0.54
CA ARG A 150 17.94 24.79 0.38
C ARG A 150 16.42 24.64 0.24
N VAL A 151 15.65 25.23 1.14
CA VAL A 151 14.19 25.24 1.03
C VAL A 151 13.76 26.11 -0.15
N ILE A 152 12.99 25.57 -1.08
CA ILE A 152 12.36 26.27 -2.21
C ILE A 152 11.00 26.80 -1.80
N LEU A 153 10.20 25.97 -1.14
CA LEU A 153 8.88 26.30 -0.64
C LEU A 153 8.62 25.54 0.66
N ASP A 154 7.99 26.19 1.62
CA ASP A 154 7.61 25.64 2.92
C ASP A 154 6.09 25.65 3.10
N ASN A 155 5.60 24.85 4.05
CA ASN A 155 4.21 24.80 4.45
C ASN A 155 3.23 24.43 3.33
N VAL A 156 3.64 23.52 2.42
CA VAL A 156 2.76 23.00 1.35
C VAL A 156 1.73 22.05 1.94
N PRO A 157 0.43 22.14 1.58
CA PRO A 157 -0.59 21.20 2.02
C PRO A 157 -0.48 19.86 1.31
N MET A 158 0.52 19.05 1.66
CA MET A 158 0.81 17.72 1.12
C MET A 158 1.13 17.74 -0.38
N THR A 159 2.42 17.71 -0.72
CA THR A 159 2.88 17.53 -2.12
C THR A 159 3.27 16.07 -2.39
N ASN A 160 3.25 15.69 -3.67
CA ASN A 160 3.70 14.38 -4.16
C ASN A 160 4.44 14.56 -5.50
N ALA A 161 4.63 13.48 -6.27
CA ALA A 161 5.56 13.39 -7.40
C ALA A 161 5.49 14.56 -8.40
N PHE A 162 6.58 15.27 -8.53
CA PHE A 162 6.67 16.53 -9.27
C PHE A 162 7.70 16.50 -10.42
N GLU A 163 7.65 17.50 -11.29
CA GLU A 163 8.57 17.64 -12.42
C GLU A 163 8.87 19.11 -12.74
N VAL A 164 10.06 19.37 -13.28
CA VAL A 164 10.38 20.69 -13.84
C VAL A 164 9.85 20.77 -15.27
N GLY A 165 9.00 21.75 -15.52
CA GLY A 165 8.37 21.97 -16.83
C GLY A 165 9.31 22.60 -17.88
N PRO A 166 8.83 22.69 -19.14
CA PRO A 166 9.60 23.30 -20.24
C PRO A 166 9.92 24.78 -20.02
N ASP A 167 9.21 25.46 -19.13
CA ASP A 167 9.44 26.85 -18.75
C ASP A 167 10.48 27.00 -17.61
N GLY A 168 11.07 25.89 -17.14
CA GLY A 168 12.06 25.87 -16.07
C GLY A 168 11.49 25.99 -14.67
N LYS A 169 10.15 26.04 -14.51
CA LYS A 169 9.49 26.06 -13.20
C LYS A 169 9.21 24.64 -12.71
N LEU A 170 9.22 24.44 -11.39
CA LEU A 170 8.79 23.22 -10.76
C LEU A 170 7.26 23.18 -10.69
N TYR A 171 6.67 22.13 -11.27
CA TYR A 171 5.25 21.82 -11.19
C TYR A 171 5.04 20.69 -10.19
N PHE A 172 4.06 20.83 -9.30
CA PHE A 172 3.83 19.86 -8.23
C PHE A 172 2.35 19.76 -7.86
N PRO A 173 1.87 18.55 -7.52
CA PRO A 173 0.55 18.37 -6.97
C PRO A 173 0.48 18.89 -5.53
N VAL A 174 -0.65 19.48 -5.16
CA VAL A 174 -1.01 19.85 -3.81
C VAL A 174 -2.24 19.04 -3.42
N MET A 175 -1.98 17.83 -2.92
CA MET A 175 -3.02 16.81 -2.65
C MET A 175 -4.08 17.32 -1.67
N GLY A 176 -3.67 18.03 -0.62
CA GLY A 176 -4.59 18.57 0.38
C GLY A 176 -5.55 19.63 -0.12
N LEU A 177 -5.31 20.20 -1.31
CA LEU A 177 -6.18 21.20 -1.94
C LEU A 177 -6.79 20.73 -3.27
N ASN A 178 -6.47 19.54 -3.76
CA ASN A 178 -6.89 19.04 -5.07
C ASN A 178 -6.46 19.98 -6.22
N GLU A 179 -5.21 20.47 -6.15
CA GLU A 179 -4.66 21.45 -7.09
C GLU A 179 -3.31 20.99 -7.65
N ILE A 180 -2.91 21.56 -8.78
CA ILE A 180 -1.54 21.57 -9.28
C ILE A 180 -1.03 22.98 -9.21
N TRP A 181 0.16 23.16 -8.62
CA TRP A 181 0.85 24.44 -8.52
C TRP A 181 2.17 24.40 -9.32
N ARG A 182 2.73 25.59 -9.56
CA ARG A 182 4.10 25.74 -10.08
C ARG A 182 4.84 26.85 -9.34
N ILE A 183 6.16 26.74 -9.28
CA ILE A 183 7.03 27.74 -8.63
C ILE A 183 8.35 27.85 -9.36
N ASP A 184 9.00 29.01 -9.29
CA ASP A 184 10.37 29.19 -9.75
C ASP A 184 11.33 28.40 -8.85
N LEU A 185 12.39 27.79 -9.43
CA LEU A 185 13.38 27.05 -8.64
C LEU A 185 14.16 27.94 -7.66
N ALA A 186 14.22 29.24 -7.89
CA ALA A 186 14.77 30.19 -6.94
C ALA A 186 13.87 30.42 -5.71
N GLY A 187 12.64 29.94 -5.74
CA GLY A 187 11.59 30.17 -4.72
C GLY A 187 10.68 31.34 -5.11
N GLY A 188 9.86 31.79 -4.18
CA GLY A 188 8.88 32.87 -4.37
C GLY A 188 7.46 32.41 -4.12
N GLU A 189 6.48 33.15 -4.63
CA GLU A 189 5.07 32.80 -4.50
C GLU A 189 4.67 31.75 -5.55
N PRO A 190 4.04 30.63 -5.17
CA PRO A 190 3.58 29.63 -6.12
C PRO A 190 2.35 30.13 -6.89
N GLU A 191 2.24 29.65 -8.13
CA GLU A 191 1.09 29.93 -9.00
C GLU A 191 0.22 28.68 -9.14
N VAL A 192 -1.10 28.82 -9.05
CA VAL A 192 -2.04 27.73 -9.30
C VAL A 192 -2.18 27.48 -10.79
N VAL A 193 -1.99 26.23 -11.21
CA VAL A 193 -2.12 25.77 -12.62
C VAL A 193 -3.49 25.13 -12.86
N ALA A 194 -3.93 24.25 -11.98
CA ALA A 194 -5.22 23.54 -12.11
C ALA A 194 -5.85 23.33 -10.74
N LYS A 195 -7.19 23.24 -10.70
CA LYS A 195 -8.00 23.05 -9.49
C LYS A 195 -9.06 21.96 -9.69
N ASN A 196 -9.71 21.58 -8.59
CA ASN A 196 -10.82 20.62 -8.59
C ASN A 196 -10.42 19.27 -9.18
N LEU A 197 -9.25 18.78 -8.79
CA LEU A 197 -8.71 17.48 -9.19
C LEU A 197 -9.22 16.38 -8.23
N GLY A 198 -8.99 15.12 -8.59
CA GLY A 198 -9.39 13.94 -7.80
C GLY A 198 -8.30 13.45 -6.84
N VAL A 199 -7.65 14.34 -6.07
CA VAL A 199 -6.44 14.14 -5.27
C VAL A 199 -5.27 13.76 -6.19
N PRO A 200 -4.61 14.77 -6.80
CA PRO A 200 -3.50 14.54 -7.71
C PRO A 200 -2.29 13.97 -6.95
N ASP A 201 -1.79 12.83 -7.42
CA ASP A 201 -0.61 12.18 -6.84
C ASP A 201 0.65 12.55 -7.61
N SER A 202 0.65 12.34 -8.91
CA SER A 202 1.80 12.62 -9.77
C SER A 202 1.44 13.50 -10.94
N LEU A 203 2.46 14.18 -11.48
CA LEU A 203 2.37 14.86 -12.75
C LEU A 203 3.69 14.76 -13.52
N LYS A 204 3.60 14.63 -14.85
CA LYS A 204 4.75 14.75 -15.76
C LYS A 204 4.33 15.37 -17.08
N PHE A 205 5.27 16.04 -17.74
CA PHE A 205 5.04 16.64 -19.06
C PHE A 205 5.14 15.59 -20.17
N HIS A 206 4.05 15.42 -20.90
CA HIS A 206 4.07 14.65 -22.15
C HIS A 206 4.91 15.37 -23.21
N PRO A 207 5.59 14.66 -24.14
CA PRO A 207 6.36 15.29 -25.22
C PRO A 207 5.57 16.32 -26.05
N ASP A 208 4.25 16.20 -26.14
CA ASP A 208 3.38 17.16 -26.82
C ASP A 208 3.10 18.43 -26.01
N GLY A 209 3.69 18.59 -24.82
CA GLY A 209 3.66 19.80 -23.99
C GLY A 209 2.46 19.95 -23.05
N TYR A 210 1.62 18.94 -22.88
CA TYR A 210 0.59 18.91 -21.84
C TYR A 210 1.07 18.13 -20.61
N ILE A 211 0.43 18.34 -19.49
CA ILE A 211 0.67 17.56 -18.27
C ILE A 211 -0.22 16.31 -18.28
N VAL A 212 0.37 15.17 -17.93
CA VAL A 212 -0.39 13.98 -17.49
C VAL A 212 -0.30 13.90 -15.99
N SER A 213 -1.45 13.77 -15.32
CA SER A 213 -1.55 13.68 -13.86
C SER A 213 -2.40 12.48 -13.46
N THR A 214 -1.88 11.70 -12.53
CA THR A 214 -2.61 10.60 -11.86
C THR A 214 -3.41 11.14 -10.69
N GLN A 215 -4.59 10.54 -10.45
CA GLN A 215 -5.50 10.94 -9.38
C GLN A 215 -5.72 9.76 -8.45
N VAL A 216 -5.14 9.80 -7.24
CA VAL A 216 -5.18 8.65 -6.33
C VAL A 216 -6.60 8.33 -5.84
N HIS A 217 -7.45 9.33 -5.66
CA HIS A 217 -8.79 9.13 -5.12
C HIS A 217 -9.82 8.85 -6.20
N SER A 218 -9.81 9.60 -7.31
CA SER A 218 -10.77 9.38 -8.40
C SER A 218 -10.39 8.23 -9.32
N GLY A 219 -9.13 7.78 -9.32
CA GLY A 219 -8.64 6.73 -10.21
C GLY A 219 -8.45 7.15 -11.66
N GLN A 220 -8.52 8.44 -11.92
CA GLN A 220 -8.41 8.99 -13.27
C GLN A 220 -6.98 9.38 -13.63
N VAL A 221 -6.63 9.16 -14.89
CA VAL A 221 -5.45 9.75 -15.52
C VAL A 221 -5.92 10.96 -16.31
N LEU A 222 -5.44 12.14 -15.95
CA LEU A 222 -5.87 13.41 -16.55
C LEU A 222 -4.82 13.97 -17.50
N LYS A 223 -5.28 14.53 -18.60
CA LYS A 223 -4.55 15.50 -19.42
C LYS A 223 -4.89 16.89 -18.93
N VAL A 224 -3.88 17.71 -18.62
CA VAL A 224 -4.06 19.09 -18.15
C VAL A 224 -3.25 20.02 -19.05
N ASP A 225 -3.88 21.07 -19.56
CA ASP A 225 -3.16 22.15 -20.26
C ASP A 225 -2.46 23.05 -19.22
N PRO A 226 -1.12 23.14 -19.22
CA PRO A 226 -0.38 23.89 -18.20
C PRO A 226 -0.58 25.41 -18.25
N ARG A 227 -1.19 25.94 -19.32
CA ARG A 227 -1.44 27.38 -19.51
C ARG A 227 -2.83 27.80 -19.05
N THR A 228 -3.82 26.91 -19.24
CA THR A 228 -5.23 27.23 -19.00
C THR A 228 -5.83 26.48 -17.82
N GLY A 229 -5.15 25.40 -17.37
CA GLY A 229 -5.66 24.47 -16.34
C GLY A 229 -6.83 23.60 -16.84
N GLN A 230 -7.15 23.63 -18.14
CA GLN A 230 -8.23 22.80 -18.70
C GLN A 230 -7.86 21.32 -18.60
N GLN A 231 -8.81 20.52 -18.18
CA GLN A 231 -8.66 19.09 -17.91
C GLN A 231 -9.50 18.22 -18.83
N SER A 232 -8.99 17.05 -19.18
CA SER A 232 -9.75 15.97 -19.80
C SER A 232 -9.25 14.61 -19.32
N VAL A 233 -10.15 13.63 -19.22
CA VAL A 233 -9.82 12.27 -18.80
C VAL A 233 -9.17 11.53 -19.97
N LEU A 234 -7.98 10.96 -19.73
CA LEU A 234 -7.29 10.06 -20.64
C LEU A 234 -7.67 8.60 -20.40
N ALA A 235 -7.86 8.20 -19.14
CA ALA A 235 -8.32 6.88 -18.74
C ALA A 235 -8.92 6.93 -17.33
N ASP A 236 -9.78 5.97 -17.01
CA ASP A 236 -10.28 5.70 -15.67
C ASP A 236 -9.90 4.25 -15.31
N ILE A 237 -9.06 4.09 -14.28
CA ILE A 237 -8.48 2.79 -13.89
C ILE A 237 -9.01 2.35 -12.52
N GLY A 238 -9.48 3.32 -11.73
CA GLY A 238 -9.91 3.12 -10.35
C GLY A 238 -8.94 3.73 -9.32
N PRO A 239 -9.43 3.99 -8.10
CA PRO A 239 -8.66 4.61 -7.01
C PRO A 239 -7.36 3.85 -6.71
N GLY A 240 -6.30 4.62 -6.39
CA GLY A 240 -4.99 4.06 -6.05
C GLY A 240 -3.91 4.30 -7.08
N LEU A 241 -4.17 5.13 -8.09
CA LEU A 241 -3.13 5.57 -9.01
C LEU A 241 -2.07 6.39 -8.25
N ASP A 242 -0.82 6.12 -8.57
CA ASP A 242 0.33 6.76 -7.96
C ASP A 242 1.08 7.57 -9.03
N ASN A 243 2.08 7.04 -9.66
CA ASN A 243 2.99 7.78 -10.51
C ASN A 243 2.74 7.57 -12.02
N VAL A 244 3.37 8.41 -12.85
CA VAL A 244 3.33 8.33 -14.30
C VAL A 244 4.72 8.42 -14.90
N THR A 245 4.99 7.70 -16.00
CA THR A 245 6.20 7.87 -16.82
C THR A 245 5.91 7.67 -18.30
N PHE A 246 6.87 8.04 -19.15
CA PHE A 246 6.71 7.97 -20.61
C PHE A 246 7.84 7.17 -21.25
N ILE A 247 7.50 6.42 -22.31
CA ILE A 247 8.47 5.89 -23.28
C ILE A 247 8.05 6.37 -24.66
N GLY A 248 8.77 7.38 -25.17
CA GLY A 248 8.28 8.15 -26.30
C GLY A 248 6.95 8.84 -25.96
N SER A 249 5.89 8.56 -26.72
CA SER A 249 4.54 9.05 -26.45
C SER A 249 3.66 8.05 -25.67
N ARG A 250 4.17 6.87 -25.33
CA ARG A 250 3.45 5.89 -24.53
C ARG A 250 3.40 6.35 -23.07
N ILE A 251 2.24 6.23 -22.45
CA ILE A 251 1.98 6.67 -21.07
C ILE A 251 1.86 5.43 -20.20
N PHE A 252 2.66 5.35 -19.15
CA PHE A 252 2.58 4.28 -18.16
C PHE A 252 2.28 4.86 -16.79
N VAL A 253 1.35 4.23 -16.06
CA VAL A 253 0.96 4.66 -14.72
C VAL A 253 1.06 3.49 -13.75
N SER A 254 1.51 3.78 -12.53
CA SER A 254 1.53 2.82 -11.43
C SER A 254 0.25 2.90 -10.61
N HIS A 255 -0.04 1.80 -9.95
CA HIS A 255 -1.11 1.68 -8.99
C HIS A 255 -0.57 1.01 -7.73
N ILE A 256 -0.90 1.53 -6.57
CA ILE A 256 -0.35 1.08 -5.28
C ILE A 256 -0.64 -0.40 -4.95
N THR A 257 -1.58 -1.05 -5.64
CA THR A 257 -1.82 -2.51 -5.57
C THR A 257 -0.74 -3.36 -6.26
N GLY A 258 0.28 -2.72 -6.86
CA GLY A 258 1.36 -3.40 -7.57
C GLY A 258 1.12 -3.58 -9.07
N SER A 259 0.03 -3.04 -9.63
CA SER A 259 -0.15 -3.04 -11.08
C SER A 259 0.53 -1.83 -11.74
N VAL A 260 0.91 -2.02 -13.00
CA VAL A 260 1.37 -0.96 -13.91
C VAL A 260 0.57 -1.05 -15.18
N HIS A 261 -0.01 0.06 -15.62
CA HIS A 261 -0.89 0.12 -16.78
C HIS A 261 -0.30 1.00 -17.88
N GLU A 262 -0.47 0.59 -19.13
CA GLU A 262 -0.29 1.44 -20.29
C GLU A 262 -1.63 2.11 -20.63
N VAL A 263 -1.65 3.43 -20.70
CA VAL A 263 -2.82 4.21 -21.11
C VAL A 263 -2.88 4.27 -22.62
N LEU A 264 -3.97 3.81 -23.18
CA LEU A 264 -4.19 3.72 -24.63
C LEU A 264 -5.15 4.78 -25.11
N ALA A 265 -5.18 5.00 -26.44
CA ALA A 265 -6.15 5.88 -27.04
C ALA A 265 -7.60 5.43 -26.78
N GLY A 266 -8.52 6.41 -26.67
CA GLY A 266 -9.95 6.11 -26.47
C GLY A 266 -10.36 5.82 -25.03
N GLY A 267 -9.54 6.20 -24.06
CA GLY A 267 -9.86 6.05 -22.63
C GLY A 267 -9.60 4.66 -22.05
N LEU A 268 -8.92 3.81 -22.80
CA LEU A 268 -8.60 2.45 -22.39
C LEU A 268 -7.28 2.41 -21.61
N ALA A 269 -7.17 1.48 -20.68
CA ALA A 269 -5.91 1.13 -20.02
C ALA A 269 -5.69 -0.38 -20.12
N LYS A 270 -4.43 -0.77 -20.37
CA LYS A 270 -4.03 -2.17 -20.44
C LYS A 270 -3.00 -2.46 -19.35
N PRO A 271 -3.20 -3.46 -18.49
CA PRO A 271 -2.18 -3.83 -17.54
C PRO A 271 -0.94 -4.37 -18.26
N LEU A 272 0.22 -3.76 -17.98
CA LEU A 272 1.54 -4.29 -18.29
C LEU A 272 1.93 -5.31 -17.20
N VAL A 273 1.64 -4.97 -15.94
CA VAL A 273 1.76 -5.85 -14.80
C VAL A 273 0.43 -5.85 -14.06
N GLU A 274 -0.15 -7.03 -13.84
CA GLU A 274 -1.40 -7.20 -13.10
C GLU A 274 -1.18 -6.99 -11.59
N GLN A 275 -2.21 -6.57 -10.89
CA GLN A 275 -2.22 -6.48 -9.43
C GLN A 275 -2.05 -7.86 -8.78
N GLY A 276 -1.60 -7.86 -7.53
CA GLY A 276 -1.49 -9.09 -6.75
C GLY A 276 -1.53 -8.78 -5.25
N LEU A 277 -1.67 -9.82 -4.43
CA LEU A 277 -1.64 -9.69 -2.98
C LEU A 277 -0.24 -9.24 -2.53
N GLN A 278 -0.22 -8.30 -1.59
CA GLN A 278 1.02 -7.72 -1.06
C GLN A 278 1.32 -8.21 0.35
N TRP A 279 0.31 -8.21 1.21
CA TRP A 279 0.41 -8.61 2.60
C TRP A 279 -0.94 -9.17 3.09
N PRO A 280 -1.37 -10.35 2.57
CA PRO A 280 -2.62 -10.97 2.99
C PRO A 280 -2.49 -11.46 4.44
N ILE A 281 -3.35 -10.95 5.31
CA ILE A 281 -3.30 -11.20 6.76
C ILE A 281 -4.63 -11.65 7.32
N GLY A 282 -5.75 -11.39 6.63
CA GLY A 282 -7.08 -11.85 7.03
C GLY A 282 -7.82 -12.49 5.86
N LEU A 283 -8.54 -13.56 6.11
CA LEU A 283 -9.33 -14.28 5.13
C LEU A 283 -10.67 -14.69 5.73
N ALA A 284 -11.75 -14.36 5.06
CA ALA A 284 -13.09 -14.79 5.47
C ALA A 284 -13.89 -15.34 4.30
N LEU A 285 -14.73 -16.32 4.59
CA LEU A 285 -15.71 -16.87 3.66
C LEU A 285 -17.04 -16.14 3.86
N GLY A 286 -17.54 -15.54 2.78
CA GLY A 286 -18.86 -14.92 2.75
C GLY A 286 -19.98 -15.94 2.68
N THR A 287 -21.19 -15.51 2.91
CA THR A 287 -22.39 -16.37 2.95
C THR A 287 -22.75 -16.97 1.60
N SER A 288 -22.29 -16.37 0.49
CA SER A 288 -22.47 -16.85 -0.89
C SER A 288 -21.29 -17.69 -1.39
N GLY A 289 -20.27 -17.93 -0.53
CA GLY A 289 -19.08 -18.69 -0.86
C GLY A 289 -17.94 -17.86 -1.47
N GLU A 290 -18.08 -16.55 -1.51
CA GLU A 290 -17.02 -15.62 -1.87
C GLU A 290 -15.92 -15.58 -0.81
N LEU A 291 -14.67 -15.50 -1.23
CA LEU A 291 -13.53 -15.28 -0.33
C LEU A 291 -13.18 -13.80 -0.28
N PHE A 292 -13.21 -13.26 0.93
CA PHE A 292 -12.75 -11.91 1.22
C PHE A 292 -11.33 -11.94 1.77
N VAL A 293 -10.44 -11.12 1.22
CA VAL A 293 -9.03 -11.05 1.61
C VAL A 293 -8.72 -9.67 2.14
N ALA A 294 -8.29 -9.60 3.40
CA ALA A 294 -7.69 -8.41 3.97
C ALA A 294 -6.17 -8.42 3.68
N ASP A 295 -5.71 -7.44 2.92
CA ASP A 295 -4.34 -7.33 2.42
C ASP A 295 -3.69 -6.01 2.91
N GLY A 296 -3.69 -5.80 4.24
CA GLY A 296 -3.17 -4.59 4.86
C GLY A 296 -4.02 -3.36 4.55
N GLY A 297 -3.53 -2.48 3.68
CA GLY A 297 -4.25 -1.29 3.24
C GLY A 297 -5.28 -1.52 2.13
N PHE A 298 -5.50 -2.78 1.74
CA PHE A 298 -6.38 -3.18 0.65
C PHE A 298 -7.30 -4.31 1.09
N THR A 299 -8.42 -4.44 0.39
CA THR A 299 -9.32 -5.58 0.55
C THR A 299 -9.83 -6.03 -0.80
N TYR A 300 -9.88 -7.34 -0.96
CA TYR A 300 -10.28 -7.97 -2.23
C TYR A 300 -11.39 -8.98 -2.02
N LEU A 301 -12.24 -9.13 -3.02
CA LEU A 301 -12.99 -10.35 -3.26
C LEU A 301 -12.21 -11.22 -4.25
N LEU A 302 -12.08 -12.49 -3.92
CA LEU A 302 -11.47 -13.49 -4.78
C LEU A 302 -12.55 -14.24 -5.53
N ALA A 303 -12.57 -14.06 -6.86
CA ALA A 303 -13.47 -14.78 -7.73
C ALA A 303 -13.06 -16.27 -7.86
N PRO A 304 -13.99 -17.17 -8.21
CA PRO A 304 -13.69 -18.59 -8.39
C PRO A 304 -12.58 -18.89 -9.43
N GLY A 305 -12.34 -17.97 -10.36
CA GLY A 305 -11.26 -18.06 -11.35
C GLY A 305 -9.88 -17.61 -10.85
N GLY A 306 -9.77 -17.18 -9.59
CA GLY A 306 -8.53 -16.65 -9.00
C GLY A 306 -8.26 -15.17 -9.30
N GLU A 307 -9.23 -14.46 -9.87
CA GLU A 307 -9.17 -13.02 -10.11
C GLU A 307 -9.45 -12.26 -8.81
N LEU A 308 -8.66 -11.22 -8.58
CA LEU A 308 -8.80 -10.33 -7.42
C LEU A 308 -9.59 -9.09 -7.83
N GLU A 309 -10.76 -8.90 -7.22
CA GLU A 309 -11.53 -7.68 -7.32
C GLU A 309 -11.21 -6.78 -6.13
N LEU A 310 -10.61 -5.61 -6.38
CA LEU A 310 -10.35 -4.63 -5.34
C LEU A 310 -11.69 -3.99 -4.92
N VAL A 311 -12.10 -4.23 -3.67
CA VAL A 311 -13.37 -3.72 -3.13
C VAL A 311 -13.20 -2.57 -2.14
N GLY A 312 -11.98 -2.28 -1.72
CA GLY A 312 -11.66 -1.12 -0.91
C GLY A 312 -10.17 -0.98 -0.65
N MET A 313 -9.75 0.25 -0.36
CA MET A 313 -8.38 0.60 -0.06
C MET A 313 -8.30 1.90 0.75
N LEU A 314 -7.12 2.21 1.31
CA LEU A 314 -6.89 3.36 2.21
C LEU A 314 -7.44 4.71 1.73
N PHE A 315 -7.52 4.92 0.42
CA PHE A 315 -8.01 6.18 -0.16
C PHE A 315 -9.46 6.08 -0.68
N SER A 316 -10.09 4.91 -0.54
CA SER A 316 -11.50 4.75 -0.91
C SER A 316 -12.42 5.38 0.13
N PRO A 317 -13.54 6.00 -0.27
CA PRO A 317 -14.55 6.46 0.68
C PRO A 317 -15.02 5.33 1.59
N GLY A 318 -15.20 5.65 2.87
CA GLY A 318 -15.71 4.71 3.88
C GLY A 318 -14.80 3.54 4.22
N PHE A 319 -13.56 3.49 3.71
CA PHE A 319 -12.63 2.42 4.07
C PHE A 319 -12.22 2.55 5.55
N PRO A 320 -12.30 1.45 6.34
CA PRO A 320 -12.13 1.53 7.80
C PRO A 320 -10.70 1.71 8.27
N GLY A 321 -9.71 1.66 7.38
CA GLY A 321 -8.27 1.79 7.69
C GLY A 321 -7.48 0.51 7.43
N TRP A 322 -6.31 0.38 8.06
CA TRP A 322 -5.43 -0.80 7.90
C TRP A 322 -6.09 -2.04 8.53
N VAL A 323 -6.82 -2.81 7.70
CA VAL A 323 -7.53 -4.01 8.14
C VAL A 323 -6.52 -5.08 8.55
N ARG A 324 -6.78 -5.70 9.71
CA ARG A 324 -5.97 -6.77 10.29
C ARG A 324 -6.61 -8.13 10.18
N ASP A 325 -7.90 -8.20 10.47
CA ASP A 325 -8.67 -9.42 10.34
C ASP A 325 -10.10 -9.10 9.97
N VAL A 326 -10.84 -10.12 9.52
CA VAL A 326 -12.16 -9.96 8.95
C VAL A 326 -13.06 -11.16 9.29
N ALA A 327 -14.33 -10.90 9.59
CA ALA A 327 -15.37 -11.90 9.68
C ALA A 327 -16.60 -11.48 8.89
N SER A 328 -17.27 -12.43 8.25
CA SER A 328 -18.53 -12.16 7.53
C SER A 328 -19.67 -11.97 8.53
N CYS A 329 -20.44 -10.89 8.38
CA CYS A 329 -21.69 -10.70 9.11
C CYS A 329 -22.94 -10.82 8.23
N GLY A 330 -22.77 -11.28 6.99
CA GLY A 330 -23.84 -11.51 6.04
C GLY A 330 -24.14 -10.29 5.15
N ALA A 331 -24.96 -10.49 4.12
CA ALA A 331 -25.42 -9.44 3.20
C ALA A 331 -24.28 -8.62 2.52
N GLY A 332 -23.07 -9.18 2.35
CA GLY A 332 -21.92 -8.47 1.80
C GLY A 332 -21.28 -7.47 2.76
N GLU A 333 -21.64 -7.54 4.04
CA GLU A 333 -21.02 -6.75 5.10
C GLU A 333 -20.00 -7.57 5.89
N TRP A 334 -19.01 -6.87 6.42
CA TRP A 334 -17.86 -7.46 7.09
C TRP A 334 -17.58 -6.75 8.42
N ILE A 335 -17.27 -7.51 9.45
CA ILE A 335 -16.67 -6.97 10.67
C ILE A 335 -15.17 -7.03 10.50
N VAL A 336 -14.49 -5.93 10.76
CA VAL A 336 -13.03 -5.84 10.65
C VAL A 336 -12.40 -5.29 11.91
N THR A 337 -11.19 -5.74 12.21
CA THR A 337 -10.29 -5.07 13.13
C THR A 337 -9.26 -4.27 12.34
N THR A 338 -8.76 -3.17 12.90
CA THR A 338 -7.78 -2.32 12.25
C THR A 338 -6.52 -2.16 13.09
N ALA A 339 -5.40 -1.82 12.40
CA ALA A 339 -4.15 -1.47 13.07
C ALA A 339 -4.26 -0.20 13.91
N ASN A 340 -5.24 0.66 13.61
CA ASN A 340 -5.50 1.90 14.35
C ASN A 340 -6.22 1.68 15.66
N GLY A 341 -6.67 0.44 15.95
CA GLY A 341 -7.36 0.10 17.18
C GLY A 341 -8.87 0.24 17.10
N ASP A 342 -9.44 0.03 15.94
CA ASP A 342 -10.87 0.11 15.71
C ASP A 342 -11.47 -1.24 15.34
N VAL A 343 -12.70 -1.48 15.79
CA VAL A 343 -13.59 -2.52 15.29
C VAL A 343 -14.69 -1.84 14.48
N ALA A 344 -14.81 -2.19 13.21
CA ALA A 344 -15.77 -1.58 12.31
C ALA A 344 -16.65 -2.62 11.60
N ARG A 345 -17.89 -2.24 11.30
CA ARG A 345 -18.71 -2.89 10.28
C ARG A 345 -18.48 -2.17 8.98
N TRP A 346 -18.11 -2.89 7.94
CA TRP A 346 -17.80 -2.31 6.65
C TRP A 346 -18.62 -2.94 5.54
N ASN A 347 -19.21 -2.06 4.70
CA ASN A 347 -19.94 -2.42 3.51
C ASN A 347 -19.21 -1.85 2.29
N PRO A 348 -18.40 -2.67 1.59
CA PRO A 348 -17.64 -2.20 0.43
C PRO A 348 -18.51 -1.73 -0.74
N ALA A 349 -19.68 -2.36 -0.95
CA ALA A 349 -20.59 -1.97 -2.04
C ALA A 349 -21.23 -0.60 -1.81
N ALA A 350 -21.55 -0.26 -0.56
CA ALA A 350 -22.04 1.05 -0.18
C ALA A 350 -20.92 2.09 0.02
N GLN A 351 -19.65 1.65 0.11
CA GLN A 351 -18.51 2.48 0.49
C GLN A 351 -18.70 3.18 1.84
N GLU A 352 -19.21 2.43 2.82
CA GLU A 352 -19.50 2.94 4.16
C GLU A 352 -18.93 2.05 5.24
N SER A 353 -18.46 2.65 6.32
CA SER A 353 -18.11 1.92 7.55
C SER A 353 -18.75 2.56 8.78
N GLU A 354 -19.18 1.71 9.70
CA GLU A 354 -19.69 2.07 11.03
C GLU A 354 -18.66 1.64 12.07
N MET A 355 -18.13 2.59 12.85
CA MET A 355 -17.23 2.29 13.95
C MET A 355 -18.03 1.73 15.13
N LEU A 356 -17.82 0.44 15.45
CA LEU A 356 -18.49 -0.27 16.53
C LEU A 356 -17.77 -0.11 17.88
N ALA A 357 -16.44 -0.01 17.83
CA ALA A 357 -15.59 0.28 18.98
C ALA A 357 -14.28 0.91 18.52
N THR A 358 -13.73 1.85 19.29
CA THR A 358 -12.53 2.63 18.93
C THR A 358 -11.63 2.84 20.15
N GLY A 359 -10.38 3.25 19.92
CA GLY A 359 -9.46 3.68 20.97
C GLY A 359 -8.67 2.55 21.61
N TYR A 360 -8.55 1.43 20.93
CA TYR A 360 -7.69 0.30 21.34
C TYR A 360 -6.32 0.42 20.68
N ASP A 361 -5.36 -0.37 21.17
CA ASP A 361 -4.03 -0.39 20.60
C ASP A 361 -3.83 -1.67 19.78
N ARG A 362 -3.57 -1.49 18.48
CA ARG A 362 -3.25 -2.56 17.53
C ARG A 362 -4.09 -3.82 17.71
N LEU A 363 -5.31 -3.76 17.23
CA LEU A 363 -6.18 -4.92 17.17
C LEU A 363 -5.67 -5.94 16.15
N MET A 364 -5.88 -7.21 16.44
CA MET A 364 -5.48 -8.34 15.62
C MET A 364 -6.71 -9.19 15.27
N GLY A 365 -6.65 -10.50 15.46
CA GLY A 365 -7.70 -11.44 15.12
C GLY A 365 -9.05 -11.14 15.76
N LEU A 366 -10.10 -11.47 15.04
CA LEU A 366 -11.48 -11.37 15.49
C LEU A 366 -12.29 -12.58 15.03
N ASP A 367 -13.36 -12.86 15.76
CA ASP A 367 -14.42 -13.77 15.33
C ASP A 367 -15.77 -13.34 15.92
N GLN A 368 -16.86 -13.81 15.34
CA GLN A 368 -18.22 -13.44 15.75
C GLN A 368 -19.05 -14.67 16.11
N THR A 369 -19.73 -14.61 17.26
CA THR A 369 -20.72 -15.61 17.64
C THR A 369 -22.02 -15.46 16.84
N THR A 370 -22.83 -16.50 16.82
CA THR A 370 -24.15 -16.49 16.16
C THR A 370 -25.14 -15.48 16.78
N ASP A 371 -24.92 -15.05 18.03
CA ASP A 371 -25.72 -14.01 18.67
C ASP A 371 -25.21 -12.59 18.45
N GLY A 372 -24.22 -12.43 17.56
CA GLY A 372 -23.64 -11.14 17.16
C GLY A 372 -22.58 -10.59 18.12
N THR A 373 -22.14 -11.35 19.12
CA THR A 373 -21.01 -10.92 19.96
C THR A 373 -19.71 -11.03 19.17
N ILE A 374 -18.95 -9.94 19.10
CA ILE A 374 -17.64 -9.88 18.42
C ILE A 374 -16.56 -10.06 19.48
N VAL A 375 -15.69 -11.04 19.29
CA VAL A 375 -14.52 -11.29 20.16
C VAL A 375 -13.26 -10.93 19.41
N PHE A 376 -12.36 -10.14 20.00
CA PHE A 376 -11.18 -9.64 19.33
C PHE A 376 -9.96 -9.52 20.26
N ALA A 377 -8.77 -9.64 19.69
CA ALA A 377 -7.50 -9.54 20.39
C ALA A 377 -6.91 -8.14 20.31
N GLU A 378 -6.47 -7.62 21.45
CA GLU A 378 -5.65 -6.42 21.55
C GLU A 378 -4.22 -6.81 21.93
N MET A 379 -3.34 -6.87 20.92
CA MET A 379 -2.04 -7.52 21.03
C MET A 379 -1.09 -6.85 22.04
N PRO A 380 -0.83 -5.51 22.02
CA PRO A 380 0.14 -4.90 22.90
C PRO A 380 -0.26 -4.95 24.38
N ASN A 381 -1.57 -4.92 24.66
CA ASN A 381 -2.11 -4.95 26.00
C ASN A 381 -2.37 -6.38 26.52
N GLY A 382 -2.06 -7.40 25.71
CA GLY A 382 -2.16 -8.81 26.07
C GLY A 382 -3.55 -9.22 26.51
N ARG A 383 -4.62 -8.74 25.86
CA ARG A 383 -6.00 -9.03 26.28
C ARG A 383 -6.90 -9.42 25.11
N VAL A 384 -7.97 -10.13 25.46
CA VAL A 384 -9.07 -10.45 24.55
C VAL A 384 -10.33 -9.82 25.10
N LEU A 385 -11.08 -9.17 24.23
CA LEU A 385 -12.25 -8.37 24.51
C LEU A 385 -13.47 -8.94 23.77
N ALA A 386 -14.66 -8.68 24.30
CA ALA A 386 -15.92 -8.99 23.66
C ALA A 386 -16.78 -7.73 23.55
N LEU A 387 -17.27 -7.44 22.35
CA LEU A 387 -18.18 -6.35 22.05
C LEU A 387 -19.58 -6.91 21.80
N LYS A 388 -20.55 -6.46 22.56
CA LYS A 388 -21.96 -6.79 22.39
C LYS A 388 -22.85 -5.58 22.64
N ASN A 389 -23.72 -5.24 21.69
CA ASN A 389 -24.64 -4.10 21.80
C ASN A 389 -23.96 -2.80 22.23
N GLY A 390 -22.79 -2.48 21.67
CA GLY A 390 -22.01 -1.29 21.98
C GLY A 390 -21.23 -1.34 23.30
N ASN A 391 -21.35 -2.43 24.08
CA ASN A 391 -20.63 -2.58 25.33
C ASN A 391 -19.42 -3.51 25.15
N VAL A 392 -18.25 -3.05 25.56
CA VAL A 392 -17.02 -3.87 25.53
C VAL A 392 -16.73 -4.40 26.93
N THR A 393 -16.44 -5.68 27.00
CA THR A 393 -16.03 -6.38 28.22
C THR A 393 -14.72 -7.11 27.99
N GLU A 394 -13.87 -7.17 29.03
CA GLU A 394 -12.65 -7.93 28.97
C GLU A 394 -12.92 -9.40 29.32
N LEU A 395 -12.54 -10.31 28.43
CA LEU A 395 -12.66 -11.76 28.66
C LEU A 395 -11.44 -12.31 29.39
N VAL A 396 -10.25 -11.84 29.05
CA VAL A 396 -8.99 -12.28 29.68
C VAL A 396 -7.89 -11.23 29.42
N ARG A 397 -6.89 -11.17 30.31
CA ARG A 397 -5.66 -10.41 30.16
C ARG A 397 -4.44 -11.21 30.60
N GLY A 398 -3.24 -10.65 30.31
CA GLY A 398 -1.96 -11.27 30.63
C GLY A 398 -1.52 -12.29 29.59
N LEU A 399 -2.04 -12.21 28.37
CA LEU A 399 -1.57 -12.97 27.23
C LEU A 399 -0.30 -12.33 26.63
N ASP A 400 0.56 -13.15 26.06
CA ASP A 400 1.78 -12.68 25.40
C ASP A 400 1.57 -12.60 23.88
N GLN A 401 1.34 -11.38 23.39
CA GLN A 401 1.05 -11.09 21.98
C GLN A 401 -0.09 -11.97 21.42
N PRO A 402 -1.34 -11.83 21.91
CA PRO A 402 -2.48 -12.53 21.33
C PRO A 402 -2.73 -12.03 19.90
N VAL A 403 -2.84 -12.96 18.94
CA VAL A 403 -2.98 -12.64 17.51
C VAL A 403 -4.29 -13.22 16.96
N GLY A 404 -4.38 -14.52 16.74
CA GLY A 404 -5.58 -15.15 16.18
C GLY A 404 -6.64 -15.41 17.23
N VAL A 405 -7.89 -15.20 16.85
CA VAL A 405 -9.08 -15.53 17.68
C VAL A 405 -10.02 -16.37 16.85
N VAL A 406 -10.55 -17.46 17.42
CA VAL A 406 -11.61 -18.25 16.80
C VAL A 406 -12.60 -18.73 17.85
N ILE A 407 -13.86 -18.80 17.48
CA ILE A 407 -14.95 -19.29 18.30
C ILE A 407 -15.42 -20.63 17.75
N ALA A 408 -15.25 -21.69 18.52
CA ALA A 408 -15.73 -23.02 18.15
C ALA A 408 -17.27 -23.09 18.17
N PRO A 409 -17.88 -24.08 17.52
CA PRO A 409 -19.34 -24.23 17.46
C PRO A 409 -20.01 -24.38 18.84
N ASP A 410 -19.28 -24.82 19.84
CA ASP A 410 -19.75 -24.92 21.25
C ASP A 410 -19.62 -23.61 22.03
N GLY A 411 -19.14 -22.53 21.39
CA GLY A 411 -18.89 -21.22 21.99
C GLY A 411 -17.54 -21.08 22.68
N THR A 412 -16.69 -22.10 22.67
CA THR A 412 -15.32 -22.00 23.20
C THR A 412 -14.48 -21.06 22.40
N VAL A 413 -13.88 -20.06 23.03
CA VAL A 413 -12.94 -19.13 22.40
C VAL A 413 -11.54 -19.68 22.51
N TYR A 414 -10.85 -19.80 21.38
CA TYR A 414 -9.42 -20.11 21.29
C TYR A 414 -8.64 -18.89 20.82
N VAL A 415 -7.41 -18.77 21.33
CA VAL A 415 -6.52 -17.64 21.02
C VAL A 415 -5.11 -18.16 20.79
N SER A 416 -4.47 -17.73 19.71
CA SER A 416 -3.04 -17.92 19.50
C SER A 416 -2.25 -16.83 20.21
N GLU A 417 -1.23 -17.21 20.99
CA GLU A 417 -0.28 -16.31 21.64
C GLU A 417 1.06 -16.40 20.89
N SER A 418 1.30 -15.45 19.99
CA SER A 418 2.49 -15.45 19.14
C SER A 418 3.79 -15.30 19.96
N GLY A 419 3.78 -14.48 21.00
CA GLY A 419 4.92 -14.28 21.89
C GLY A 419 5.24 -15.51 22.74
N ALA A 420 4.20 -16.16 23.30
CA ALA A 420 4.38 -17.34 24.13
C ALA A 420 4.53 -18.65 23.35
N GLY A 421 4.29 -18.65 22.03
CA GLY A 421 4.40 -19.86 21.21
C GLY A 421 3.37 -20.92 21.53
N ARG A 422 2.13 -20.54 21.86
CA ARG A 422 1.08 -21.47 22.29
C ARG A 422 -0.31 -21.08 21.79
N VAL A 423 -1.26 -22.01 21.93
CA VAL A 423 -2.69 -21.75 21.79
C VAL A 423 -3.37 -21.99 23.13
N VAL A 424 -4.25 -21.08 23.50
CA VAL A 424 -5.06 -21.19 24.75
C VAL A 424 -6.55 -21.24 24.44
N LYS A 425 -7.34 -21.83 25.31
CA LYS A 425 -8.79 -21.66 25.37
C LYS A 425 -9.18 -20.78 26.54
N LEU A 426 -10.22 -19.99 26.38
CA LEU A 426 -10.73 -19.12 27.43
C LEU A 426 -11.82 -19.86 28.23
N ALA A 427 -11.67 -19.89 29.56
CA ALA A 427 -12.65 -20.46 30.44
C ALA A 427 -12.64 -19.74 31.81
N GLY A 428 -13.80 -19.23 32.25
CA GLY A 428 -13.95 -18.58 33.55
C GLY A 428 -13.00 -17.40 33.77
N GLY A 429 -12.74 -16.59 32.75
CA GLY A 429 -11.82 -15.44 32.80
C GLY A 429 -10.34 -15.81 32.85
N LYS A 430 -9.98 -17.06 32.51
CA LYS A 430 -8.61 -17.57 32.48
C LYS A 430 -8.28 -18.16 31.14
N ALA A 431 -7.00 -18.06 30.77
CA ALA A 431 -6.41 -18.72 29.60
C ALA A 431 -5.85 -20.09 30.02
N LEU A 432 -6.32 -21.15 29.38
CA LEU A 432 -5.86 -22.52 29.59
C LEU A 432 -5.13 -23.00 28.34
N THR A 433 -3.85 -23.35 28.49
CA THR A 433 -3.04 -23.83 27.34
C THR A 433 -3.60 -25.14 26.81
N VAL A 434 -3.79 -25.22 25.50
CA VAL A 434 -4.22 -26.43 24.77
C VAL A 434 -3.14 -26.95 23.82
N ILE A 435 -2.30 -26.07 23.28
CA ILE A 435 -1.11 -26.41 22.45
C ILE A 435 0.05 -25.56 22.94
N ASP A 436 1.24 -26.12 23.02
CA ASP A 436 2.46 -25.43 23.44
C ASP A 436 3.65 -25.79 22.52
N GLY A 437 4.72 -24.99 22.57
CA GLY A 437 5.95 -25.23 21.81
C GLY A 437 5.86 -24.89 20.33
N LEU A 438 4.94 -24.01 19.93
CA LEU A 438 4.79 -23.50 18.58
C LEU A 438 5.79 -22.35 18.30
N ASN A 439 6.15 -22.17 17.03
CA ASN A 439 6.99 -21.06 16.63
C ASN A 439 6.12 -19.90 16.11
N ARG A 440 5.80 -18.95 17.01
CA ARG A 440 5.03 -17.73 16.69
C ARG A 440 3.70 -18.02 15.94
N PRO A 441 2.76 -18.76 16.54
CA PRO A 441 1.47 -19.02 15.92
C PRO A 441 0.72 -17.70 15.68
N GLU A 442 0.13 -17.53 14.51
CA GLU A 442 -0.64 -16.34 14.15
C GLU A 442 -2.10 -16.71 13.82
N GLY A 443 -2.33 -17.28 12.63
CA GLY A 443 -3.67 -17.69 12.24
C GLY A 443 -4.18 -18.89 13.02
N ILE A 444 -5.48 -18.89 13.31
CA ILE A 444 -6.14 -19.99 14.02
C ILE A 444 -7.55 -20.20 13.46
N THR A 445 -7.96 -21.46 13.29
CA THR A 445 -9.33 -21.79 12.91
C THR A 445 -9.78 -23.12 13.48
N VAL A 446 -11.10 -23.33 13.54
CA VAL A 446 -11.71 -24.59 13.95
C VAL A 446 -12.53 -25.16 12.80
N TYR A 447 -12.35 -26.42 12.50
CA TYR A 447 -13.18 -27.14 11.55
C TYR A 447 -13.54 -28.53 12.09
N GLY A 448 -14.85 -28.78 12.27
CA GLY A 448 -15.34 -29.98 12.94
C GLY A 448 -14.87 -30.01 14.41
N ASP A 449 -14.17 -31.08 14.77
CA ASP A 449 -13.59 -31.30 16.11
C ASP A 449 -12.09 -30.95 16.19
N ARG A 450 -11.56 -30.29 15.15
CA ARG A 450 -10.13 -30.00 15.02
C ARG A 450 -9.85 -28.51 15.08
N LEU A 451 -8.75 -28.19 15.75
CA LEU A 451 -8.16 -26.86 15.81
C LEU A 451 -6.93 -26.83 14.89
N TYR A 452 -6.82 -25.79 14.07
CA TYR A 452 -5.71 -25.55 13.15
C TYR A 452 -5.02 -24.22 13.49
N THR A 453 -3.70 -24.20 13.47
CA THR A 453 -2.87 -23.01 13.69
C THR A 453 -1.56 -23.14 12.94
#